data_8bdcf1b48bf9949605df3489af7d3826
#
_entry.id   8bdcf1b48bf9949605df3489af7d3826
#
_cell.length_a   1.000
_cell.length_b   1.000
_cell.length_c   1.000
_cell.angle_alpha   90.00
_cell.angle_beta   90.00
_cell.angle_gamma   90.00
#
_symmetry.space_group_name_H-M   'P 1'
#
loop_
_entity.id
_entity.type
_entity.pdbx_description
1 polymer ?
#
loop_
_entity_poly.entity_id
_entity_poly.type
_entity_poly.pdbx_seq_one_letter_code
_entity_poly.pdbx_strand_id
1 'polypeptide(L)'
;MIILGIDPGLVTTGFGILSNKNDVTKIIDYGIIQPNKKETLPKRLFSIYTDIEELIEKFSPNILAIEDIFYGRNIKSAFYLGQARGVAMLCAAKHDMPVFEYSAKKVKQAITGNGNADKTQLQYMIKQLFNLKYLPEPLDASDAISIALCYINQVKIENL
;
A
#
# COMPACT_ATOMS: atom_id res chain seq x y z
N MET A 1 -6.92 11.00 11.16
CA MET A 1 -6.97 10.53 9.76
C MET A 1 -6.43 9.11 9.71
N ILE A 2 -7.13 8.20 9.05
CA ILE A 2 -6.70 6.80 8.82
C ILE A 2 -6.39 6.65 7.34
N ILE A 3 -5.26 6.02 7.01
CA ILE A 3 -4.75 5.84 5.67
C ILE A 3 -4.64 4.34 5.38
N LEU A 4 -5.23 3.90 4.27
CA LEU A 4 -5.02 2.58 3.70
C LEU A 4 -3.95 2.67 2.63
N GLY A 5 -2.81 2.03 2.84
CA GLY A 5 -1.76 1.85 1.84
C GLY A 5 -1.92 0.50 1.15
N ILE A 6 -1.84 0.47 -0.15
CA ILE A 6 -1.92 -0.76 -0.97
C ILE A 6 -0.71 -0.85 -1.90
N ASP A 7 0.01 -1.96 -1.81
CA ASP A 7 0.97 -2.43 -2.82
C ASP A 7 0.27 -3.52 -3.66
N PRO A 8 -0.26 -3.18 -4.85
CA PRO A 8 -1.14 -4.08 -5.58
C PRO A 8 -0.37 -5.22 -6.24
N GLY A 9 -0.92 -6.41 -6.20
CA GLY A 9 -0.40 -7.57 -6.90
C GLY A 9 -1.44 -8.68 -7.01
N LEU A 10 -1.47 -9.39 -8.14
CA LEU A 10 -2.43 -10.47 -8.36
C LEU A 10 -2.08 -11.74 -7.57
N VAL A 11 -0.80 -11.96 -7.26
CA VAL A 11 -0.32 -13.10 -6.46
C VAL A 11 -0.37 -12.76 -4.97
N THR A 12 0.07 -11.57 -4.65
CA THR A 12 0.10 -11.01 -3.30
C THR A 12 -0.17 -9.52 -3.41
N THR A 13 -1.13 -9.02 -2.67
CA THR A 13 -1.37 -7.60 -2.47
C THR A 13 -0.98 -7.25 -1.03
N GLY A 14 -0.05 -6.32 -0.85
CA GLY A 14 0.30 -5.80 0.47
C GLY A 14 -0.74 -4.77 0.93
N PHE A 15 -1.04 -4.73 2.23
CA PHE A 15 -1.81 -3.65 2.83
C PHE A 15 -1.14 -3.12 4.10
N GLY A 16 -1.33 -1.83 4.36
CA GLY A 16 -0.91 -1.17 5.59
C GLY A 16 -1.94 -0.15 6.03
N ILE A 17 -2.36 -0.22 7.28
CA ILE A 17 -3.29 0.74 7.89
C ILE A 17 -2.52 1.63 8.85
N LEU A 18 -2.43 2.92 8.54
CA LEU A 18 -1.80 3.91 9.39
C LEU A 18 -2.82 4.89 9.95
N SER A 19 -2.61 5.34 11.18
CA SER A 19 -3.28 6.51 11.73
C SER A 19 -2.31 7.68 11.84
N ASN A 20 -2.76 8.88 11.52
CA ASN A 20 -2.07 10.13 11.82
C ASN A 20 -3.00 11.05 12.61
N LYS A 21 -2.63 11.30 13.87
CA LYS A 21 -3.38 12.18 14.79
C LYS A 21 -2.41 13.06 15.55
N ASN A 22 -2.61 14.39 15.49
CA ASN A 22 -1.74 15.39 16.14
C ASN A 22 -0.25 15.16 15.82
N ASP A 23 0.06 14.97 14.54
CA ASP A 23 1.40 14.67 14.00
C ASP A 23 2.06 13.37 14.48
N VAL A 24 1.35 12.59 15.27
CA VAL A 24 1.79 11.25 15.67
C VAL A 24 1.23 10.21 14.69
N THR A 25 2.15 9.53 13.99
CA THR A 25 1.81 8.44 13.08
C THR A 25 2.00 7.09 13.77
N LYS A 26 1.01 6.20 13.64
CA LYS A 26 1.06 4.84 14.19
C LYS A 26 0.61 3.82 13.15
N ILE A 27 1.22 2.65 13.15
CA ILE A 27 0.69 1.48 12.44
C ILE A 27 -0.45 0.91 13.27
N ILE A 28 -1.63 0.73 12.64
CA ILE A 28 -2.79 0.07 13.24
C ILE A 28 -2.78 -1.41 12.89
N ASP A 29 -2.58 -1.73 11.60
CA ASP A 29 -2.55 -3.10 11.10
C ASP A 29 -1.77 -3.16 9.77
N TYR A 30 -1.28 -4.33 9.40
CA TYR A 30 -0.63 -4.57 8.12
C TYR A 30 -0.60 -6.06 7.80
N GLY A 31 -0.47 -6.39 6.54
CA GLY A 31 -0.39 -7.78 6.10
C GLY A 31 -0.46 -7.91 4.59
N ILE A 32 -0.90 -9.08 4.17
CA ILE A 32 -1.05 -9.42 2.76
C ILE A 32 -2.38 -10.07 2.49
N ILE A 33 -2.89 -9.82 1.29
CA ILE A 33 -4.00 -10.51 0.65
C ILE A 33 -3.41 -11.50 -0.36
N GLN A 34 -3.75 -12.80 -0.23
CA GLN A 34 -3.22 -13.85 -1.10
C GLN A 34 -4.37 -14.67 -1.72
N PRO A 35 -4.87 -14.28 -2.90
CA PRO A 35 -5.86 -15.07 -3.59
C PRO A 35 -5.34 -16.48 -3.92
N ASN A 36 -6.23 -17.48 -3.90
CA ASN A 36 -5.86 -18.84 -4.27
C ASN A 36 -5.35 -18.90 -5.73
N LYS A 37 -4.09 -19.27 -5.91
CA LYS A 37 -3.42 -19.33 -7.23
C LYS A 37 -4.06 -20.35 -8.19
N LYS A 38 -4.81 -21.32 -7.67
CA LYS A 38 -5.51 -22.34 -8.48
C LYS A 38 -6.84 -21.83 -9.05
N GLU A 39 -7.33 -20.70 -8.55
CA GLU A 39 -8.56 -20.10 -9.03
C GLU A 39 -8.36 -19.31 -10.33
N THR A 40 -9.46 -19.13 -11.06
CA THR A 40 -9.49 -18.32 -12.28
C THR A 40 -9.21 -16.85 -11.96
N LEU A 41 -8.74 -16.09 -12.95
CA LEU A 41 -8.45 -14.67 -12.79
C LEU A 41 -9.63 -13.87 -12.20
N PRO A 42 -10.88 -14.01 -12.70
CA PRO A 42 -12.02 -13.29 -12.11
C PRO A 42 -12.24 -13.60 -10.64
N LYS A 43 -12.10 -14.86 -10.23
CA LYS A 43 -12.25 -15.25 -8.83
C LYS A 43 -11.14 -14.69 -7.94
N ARG A 44 -9.92 -14.64 -8.45
CA ARG A 44 -8.79 -14.02 -7.74
C ARG A 44 -8.98 -12.52 -7.55
N LEU A 45 -9.45 -11.82 -8.59
CA LEU A 45 -9.79 -10.41 -8.49
C LEU A 45 -10.95 -10.16 -7.50
N PHE A 46 -11.95 -11.03 -7.51
CA PHE A 46 -13.06 -10.97 -6.57
C PHE A 46 -12.60 -11.20 -5.11
N SER A 47 -11.65 -12.12 -4.88
CA SER A 47 -11.05 -12.31 -3.54
C SER A 47 -10.33 -11.05 -3.08
N ILE A 48 -9.51 -10.41 -3.94
CA ILE A 48 -8.85 -9.15 -3.62
C ILE A 48 -9.88 -8.06 -3.28
N TYR A 49 -10.95 -7.96 -4.06
CA TYR A 49 -12.05 -7.03 -3.81
C TYR A 49 -12.66 -7.25 -2.42
N THR A 50 -13.03 -8.50 -2.11
CA THR A 50 -13.66 -8.84 -0.83
C THR A 50 -12.76 -8.49 0.36
N ASP A 51 -11.49 -8.87 0.30
CA ASP A 51 -10.55 -8.61 1.39
C ASP A 51 -10.28 -7.11 1.60
N ILE A 52 -10.22 -6.32 0.51
CA ILE A 52 -10.08 -4.85 0.60
C ILE A 52 -11.37 -4.22 1.18
N GLU A 53 -12.55 -4.69 0.77
CA GLU A 53 -13.83 -4.23 1.35
C GLU A 53 -13.86 -4.48 2.87
N GLU A 54 -13.44 -5.68 3.32
CA GLU A 54 -13.36 -6.01 4.75
C GLU A 54 -12.42 -5.06 5.51
N LEU A 55 -11.26 -4.71 4.90
CA LEU A 55 -10.34 -3.74 5.50
C LEU A 55 -10.99 -2.35 5.59
N ILE A 56 -11.68 -1.90 4.55
CA ILE A 56 -12.36 -0.61 4.53
C ILE A 56 -13.48 -0.57 5.57
N GLU A 57 -14.30 -1.60 5.66
CA GLU A 57 -15.37 -1.69 6.65
C GLU A 57 -14.84 -1.71 8.09
N LYS A 58 -13.76 -2.49 8.32
CA LYS A 58 -13.16 -2.66 9.65
C LYS A 58 -12.48 -1.39 10.16
N PHE A 59 -11.74 -0.69 9.30
CA PHE A 59 -10.87 0.41 9.73
C PHE A 59 -11.38 1.80 9.33
N SER A 60 -12.37 1.88 8.45
CA SER A 60 -12.96 3.13 7.95
C SER A 60 -11.88 4.15 7.53
N PRO A 61 -10.96 3.79 6.59
CA PRO A 61 -9.90 4.69 6.16
C PRO A 61 -10.49 5.93 5.46
N ASN A 62 -9.80 7.05 5.62
CA ASN A 62 -10.21 8.31 5.00
C ASN A 62 -9.70 8.44 3.57
N ILE A 63 -8.60 7.76 3.23
CA ILE A 63 -7.97 7.79 1.91
C ILE A 63 -7.33 6.44 1.57
N LEU A 64 -7.17 6.21 0.27
CA LEU A 64 -6.32 5.16 -0.29
C LEU A 64 -5.03 5.77 -0.84
N ALA A 65 -3.87 5.31 -0.36
CA ALA A 65 -2.58 5.53 -0.98
C ALA A 65 -2.15 4.26 -1.71
N ILE A 66 -1.79 4.35 -2.99
CA ILE A 66 -1.50 3.18 -3.83
C ILE A 66 -0.26 3.40 -4.68
N GLU A 67 0.48 2.32 -4.97
CA GLU A 67 1.61 2.40 -5.87
C GLU A 67 1.15 2.64 -7.32
N ASP A 68 1.83 3.59 -7.99
CA ASP A 68 1.64 3.84 -9.41
C ASP A 68 2.39 2.81 -10.25
N ILE A 69 1.79 2.43 -11.39
CA ILE A 69 2.38 1.44 -12.29
C ILE A 69 3.45 2.08 -13.16
N PHE A 70 4.66 1.57 -13.05
CA PHE A 70 5.69 1.86 -14.03
C PHE A 70 5.66 0.84 -15.17
N TYR A 71 5.58 1.32 -16.40
CA TYR A 71 5.64 0.48 -17.60
C TYR A 71 7.06 -0.10 -17.74
N GLY A 72 7.28 -1.25 -17.11
CA GLY A 72 8.53 -2.00 -17.24
C GLY A 72 8.57 -2.84 -18.52
N ARG A 73 9.67 -3.57 -18.71
CA ARG A 73 9.89 -4.43 -19.89
C ARG A 73 8.93 -5.62 -20.00
N ASN A 74 8.22 -5.98 -18.92
CA ASN A 74 7.29 -7.12 -18.88
C ASN A 74 5.83 -6.63 -18.91
N ILE A 75 5.28 -6.53 -20.12
CA ILE A 75 3.90 -6.10 -20.38
C ILE A 75 2.88 -6.98 -19.64
N LYS A 76 3.08 -8.31 -19.60
CA LYS A 76 2.15 -9.24 -18.95
C LYS A 76 2.05 -8.98 -17.44
N SER A 77 3.18 -8.74 -16.79
CA SER A 77 3.20 -8.39 -15.36
C SER A 77 2.52 -7.05 -15.09
N ALA A 78 2.72 -6.05 -15.95
CA ALA A 78 2.06 -4.76 -15.85
C ALA A 78 0.53 -4.89 -15.99
N PHE A 79 0.04 -5.76 -16.88
CA PHE A 79 -1.39 -6.04 -17.01
C PHE A 79 -1.99 -6.63 -15.74
N TYR A 80 -1.36 -7.62 -15.15
CA TYR A 80 -1.86 -8.25 -13.91
C TYR A 80 -1.83 -7.29 -12.72
N LEU A 81 -0.77 -6.50 -12.63
CA LEU A 81 -0.65 -5.44 -11.63
C LEU A 81 -1.77 -4.40 -11.79
N GLY A 82 -2.03 -3.95 -13.03
CA GLY A 82 -3.09 -3.02 -13.35
C GLY A 82 -4.47 -3.51 -12.98
N GLN A 83 -4.74 -4.81 -13.14
CA GLN A 83 -6.02 -5.41 -12.74
C GLN A 83 -6.21 -5.39 -11.22
N ALA A 84 -5.24 -5.83 -10.45
CA ALA A 84 -5.30 -5.79 -8.98
C ALA A 84 -5.42 -4.35 -8.46
N ARG A 85 -4.66 -3.43 -9.07
CA ARG A 85 -4.73 -1.99 -8.76
C ARG A 85 -6.10 -1.40 -9.07
N GLY A 86 -6.70 -1.75 -10.23
CA GLY A 86 -8.04 -1.31 -10.60
C GLY A 86 -9.10 -1.76 -9.60
N VAL A 87 -8.98 -2.97 -9.05
CA VAL A 87 -9.86 -3.46 -7.98
C VAL A 87 -9.75 -2.60 -6.73
N ALA A 88 -8.55 -2.28 -6.27
CA ALA A 88 -8.34 -1.43 -5.09
C ALA A 88 -8.93 -0.02 -5.29
N MET A 89 -8.75 0.56 -6.49
CA MET A 89 -9.32 1.87 -6.83
C MET A 89 -10.85 1.83 -6.91
N LEU A 90 -11.43 0.72 -7.39
CA LEU A 90 -12.88 0.52 -7.41
C LEU A 90 -13.47 0.46 -6.00
N CYS A 91 -12.83 -0.26 -5.08
CA CYS A 91 -13.21 -0.27 -3.66
C CYS A 91 -13.19 1.15 -3.07
N ALA A 92 -12.10 1.90 -3.32
CA ALA A 92 -12.00 3.28 -2.85
C ALA A 92 -13.13 4.17 -3.41
N ALA A 93 -13.39 4.09 -4.70
CA ALA A 93 -14.46 4.85 -5.36
C ALA A 93 -15.86 4.52 -4.81
N LYS A 94 -16.13 3.24 -4.53
CA LYS A 94 -17.39 2.79 -3.92
C LYS A 94 -17.65 3.43 -2.55
N HIS A 95 -16.60 3.73 -1.81
CA HIS A 95 -16.66 4.33 -0.47
C HIS A 95 -16.34 5.84 -0.48
N ASP A 96 -16.38 6.49 -1.63
CA ASP A 96 -16.06 7.92 -1.80
C ASP A 96 -14.70 8.32 -1.22
N MET A 97 -13.75 7.38 -1.17
CA MET A 97 -12.41 7.64 -0.67
C MET A 97 -11.52 8.24 -1.77
N PRO A 98 -10.86 9.37 -1.52
CA PRO A 98 -9.85 9.89 -2.44
C PRO A 98 -8.65 8.93 -2.55
N VAL A 99 -8.11 8.83 -3.78
CA VAL A 99 -6.97 7.97 -4.12
C VAL A 99 -5.75 8.83 -4.42
N PHE A 100 -4.63 8.50 -3.80
CA PHE A 100 -3.33 9.13 -4.03
C PHE A 100 -2.32 8.11 -4.54
N GLU A 101 -1.65 8.45 -5.63
CA GLU A 101 -0.76 7.55 -6.35
C GLU A 101 0.70 7.98 -6.21
N TYR A 102 1.59 7.02 -5.92
CA TYR A 102 3.01 7.27 -5.72
C TYR A 102 3.87 6.29 -6.48
N SER A 103 4.85 6.77 -7.23
CA SER A 103 5.85 5.90 -7.83
C SER A 103 6.73 5.25 -6.76
N ALA A 104 7.22 4.03 -7.02
CA ALA A 104 8.15 3.33 -6.13
C ALA A 104 9.37 4.18 -5.76
N LYS A 105 9.89 4.96 -6.71
CA LYS A 105 11.02 5.86 -6.47
C LYS A 105 10.67 6.97 -5.48
N LYS A 106 9.46 7.55 -5.59
CA LYS A 106 8.97 8.60 -4.67
C LYS A 106 8.76 8.05 -3.26
N VAL A 107 8.19 6.84 -3.14
CA VAL A 107 8.01 6.15 -1.86
C VAL A 107 9.38 5.94 -1.18
N LYS A 108 10.34 5.34 -1.89
CA LYS A 108 11.69 5.11 -1.38
C LYS A 108 12.37 6.42 -0.93
N GLN A 109 12.30 7.46 -1.75
CA GLN A 109 12.86 8.78 -1.44
C GLN A 109 12.23 9.36 -0.16
N ALA A 110 10.91 9.25 -0.01
CA ALA A 110 10.19 9.81 1.13
C ALA A 110 10.53 9.11 2.46
N ILE A 111 10.88 7.82 2.42
CA ILE A 111 11.12 7.01 3.62
C ILE A 111 12.61 6.91 3.97
N THR A 112 13.47 6.73 2.96
CA THR A 112 14.91 6.46 3.16
C THR A 112 15.82 7.63 2.83
N GLY A 113 15.28 8.69 2.20
CA GLY A 113 16.07 9.76 1.62
C GLY A 113 16.77 9.37 0.30
N ASN A 114 16.60 8.13 -0.17
CA ASN A 114 17.24 7.61 -1.39
C ASN A 114 16.21 6.86 -2.26
N GLY A 115 15.84 7.44 -3.41
CA GLY A 115 14.89 6.83 -4.34
C GLY A 115 15.36 5.52 -4.99
N ASN A 116 16.64 5.16 -4.85
CA ASN A 116 17.22 3.90 -5.34
C ASN A 116 17.44 2.87 -4.21
N ALA A 117 16.91 3.13 -3.00
CA ALA A 117 16.98 2.18 -1.89
C ALA A 117 16.40 0.82 -2.29
N ASP A 118 16.98 -0.26 -1.80
CA ASP A 118 16.41 -1.59 -1.97
C ASP A 118 15.26 -1.85 -0.97
N LYS A 119 14.54 -2.97 -1.17
CA LYS A 119 13.41 -3.33 -0.32
C LYS A 119 13.80 -3.61 1.13
N THR A 120 14.98 -4.15 1.38
CA THR A 120 15.48 -4.45 2.73
C THR A 120 15.82 -3.18 3.49
N GLN A 121 16.39 -2.18 2.80
CA GLN A 121 16.63 -0.84 3.37
C GLN A 121 15.31 -0.15 3.74
N LEU A 122 14.31 -0.24 2.86
CA LEU A 122 12.98 0.32 3.12
C LEU A 122 12.33 -0.33 4.35
N GLN A 123 12.32 -1.66 4.41
CA GLN A 123 11.79 -2.45 5.53
C GLN A 123 12.50 -2.11 6.85
N TYR A 124 13.82 -1.98 6.83
CA TYR A 124 14.60 -1.58 8.00
C TYR A 124 14.23 -0.18 8.47
N MET A 125 14.07 0.78 7.55
CA MET A 125 13.64 2.14 7.90
C MET A 125 12.25 2.15 8.53
N ILE A 126 11.29 1.39 8.02
CA ILE A 126 9.95 1.26 8.64
C ILE A 126 10.08 0.71 10.06
N LYS A 127 10.90 -0.32 10.28
CA LYS A 127 11.14 -0.84 11.61
C LYS A 127 11.65 0.26 12.56
N GLN A 128 12.61 1.07 12.14
CA GLN A 128 13.19 2.15 12.96
C GLN A 128 12.19 3.27 13.24
N LEU A 129 11.49 3.75 12.19
CA LEU A 129 10.54 4.85 12.30
C LEU A 129 9.39 4.56 13.26
N PHE A 130 8.93 3.32 13.30
CA PHE A 130 7.83 2.89 14.16
C PHE A 130 8.28 2.14 15.41
N ASN A 131 9.60 2.06 15.65
CA ASN A 131 10.21 1.35 16.80
C ASN A 131 9.65 -0.09 16.95
N LEU A 132 9.56 -0.82 15.83
CA LEU A 132 9.03 -2.18 15.82
C LEU A 132 10.07 -3.16 16.40
N LYS A 133 9.60 -4.15 17.15
CA LYS A 133 10.46 -5.21 17.70
C LYS A 133 11.08 -6.07 16.58
N TYR A 134 10.29 -6.37 15.55
CA TYR A 134 10.69 -7.19 14.40
C TYR A 134 10.53 -6.41 13.10
N LEU A 135 11.18 -6.89 12.02
CA LEU A 135 10.93 -6.37 10.67
C LEU A 135 9.46 -6.64 10.30
N PRO A 136 8.75 -5.68 9.69
CA PRO A 136 7.40 -5.94 9.19
C PRO A 136 7.46 -6.88 8.00
N GLU A 137 6.92 -8.07 8.16
CA GLU A 137 6.90 -9.13 7.15
C GLU A 137 5.47 -9.47 6.73
N PRO A 138 5.27 -9.97 5.49
CA PRO A 138 6.27 -10.04 4.41
C PRO A 138 6.60 -8.67 3.77
N LEU A 139 7.54 -8.64 2.83
CA LEU A 139 8.02 -7.40 2.18
C LEU A 139 6.89 -6.57 1.57
N ASP A 140 5.89 -7.21 0.93
CA ASP A 140 4.76 -6.50 0.33
C ASP A 140 3.93 -5.70 1.37
N ALA A 141 3.85 -6.19 2.61
CA ALA A 141 3.24 -5.44 3.71
C ALA A 141 4.08 -4.21 4.10
N SER A 142 5.41 -4.34 4.13
CA SER A 142 6.32 -3.19 4.33
C SER A 142 6.19 -2.15 3.23
N ASP A 143 6.09 -2.59 1.98
CA ASP A 143 5.91 -1.69 0.83
C ASP A 143 4.59 -0.92 0.99
N ALA A 144 3.50 -1.59 1.37
CA ALA A 144 2.20 -0.95 1.61
C ALA A 144 2.22 0.05 2.79
N ILE A 145 2.89 -0.26 3.90
CA ILE A 145 3.12 0.68 5.01
C ILE A 145 3.87 1.92 4.49
N SER A 146 4.90 1.71 3.66
CA SER A 146 5.72 2.78 3.10
C SER A 146 4.92 3.71 2.19
N ILE A 147 4.00 3.16 1.39
CA ILE A 147 3.10 3.93 0.52
C ILE A 147 2.18 4.82 1.36
N ALA A 148 1.55 4.28 2.41
CA ALA A 148 0.72 5.06 3.32
C ALA A 148 1.51 6.16 4.06
N LEU A 149 2.75 5.87 4.49
CA LEU A 149 3.61 6.84 5.14
C LEU A 149 4.10 7.92 4.16
N CYS A 150 4.34 7.58 2.89
CA CYS A 150 4.67 8.53 1.84
C CYS A 150 3.58 9.61 1.70
N TYR A 151 2.30 9.21 1.71
CA TYR A 151 1.18 10.17 1.72
C TYR A 151 1.26 11.13 2.92
N ILE A 152 1.43 10.60 4.12
CA ILE A 152 1.51 11.43 5.34
C ILE A 152 2.65 12.44 5.26
N ASN A 153 3.83 12.02 4.78
CA ASN A 153 4.98 12.90 4.63
C ASN A 153 4.76 13.99 3.57
N GLN A 154 4.06 13.67 2.46
CA GLN A 154 3.74 14.67 1.43
C GLN A 154 2.77 15.74 1.96
N VAL A 155 1.71 15.35 2.64
CA VAL A 155 0.74 16.29 3.23
C VAL A 155 1.40 17.21 4.27
N LYS A 156 2.37 16.70 5.04
CA LYS A 156 3.13 17.53 5.99
C LYS A 156 3.98 18.59 5.28
N ILE A 157 4.61 18.24 4.16
CA ILE A 157 5.43 19.17 3.37
C ILE A 157 4.56 20.25 2.72
N GLU A 158 3.39 19.90 2.21
CA GLU A 158 2.46 20.83 1.55
C GLU A 158 1.82 21.84 2.54
N ASN A 159 1.82 21.51 3.83
CA ASN A 159 1.28 22.39 4.89
C ASN A 159 2.34 23.23 5.61
N LEU A 160 3.62 23.21 5.15
CA LEU A 160 4.73 24.06 5.63
C LEU A 160 4.88 25.30 4.77
#